data_6dbeb0474f7d5f53e7a8c55188b5e64d
#
_entry.id   6dbeb0474f7d5f53e7a8c55188b5e64d
#
_cell.length_a   1.000
_cell.length_b   1.000
_cell.length_c   1.000
_cell.angle_alpha   90.00
_cell.angle_beta   90.00
_cell.angle_gamma   90.00
#
_symmetry.space_group_name_H-M   'P 1'
#
loop_
_entity.id
_entity.type
_entity.pdbx_description
1 polymer ?
#
loop_
_entity_poly.entity_id
_entity_poly.type
_entity_poly.pdbx_seq_one_letter_code
_entity_poly.pdbx_strand_id
1 'polypeptide(L)'
;VMNYDLFLSLKEYSEPFADVRYSSIICDEAHRLEAFLTEFNNLEWTKDKCYYYEVDYNPIKTKEQLVQYLKREAVPLLGEYLEFMENEYPFIMSEGGELDSSDSKTKEKYLMGVEDLIRMKRILGCSSDDFDFNYCIVTTENGWKVKHLFGATNFIKYIQPYHKKMVFLSGTFPDFQSTAIEMGLPLEECAFLALPTTFHKDIR
;
A
#
# COMPACT_ATOMS: atom_id res chain seq x y z
N VAL A 1 -14.75 -12.54 -3.93
CA VAL A 1 -14.05 -11.56 -4.76
C VAL A 1 -13.73 -10.36 -3.89
N MET A 2 -12.50 -9.91 -3.89
CA MET A 2 -12.08 -8.70 -3.17
C MET A 2 -11.11 -7.92 -4.07
N ASN A 3 -11.00 -6.62 -3.87
CA ASN A 3 -10.01 -5.81 -4.57
C ASN A 3 -8.62 -5.98 -3.94
N TYR A 4 -7.58 -5.48 -4.61
CA TYR A 4 -6.19 -5.61 -4.14
C TYR A 4 -5.94 -4.92 -2.81
N ASP A 5 -6.51 -3.70 -2.61
CA ASP A 5 -6.40 -2.96 -1.35
C ASP A 5 -6.92 -3.76 -0.17
N LEU A 6 -8.15 -4.27 -0.32
CA LEU A 6 -8.78 -5.06 0.73
C LEU A 6 -7.98 -6.34 1.01
N PHE A 7 -7.48 -7.00 -0.04
CA PHE A 7 -6.67 -8.21 0.13
C PHE A 7 -5.40 -7.94 0.93
N LEU A 8 -4.64 -6.92 0.54
CA LEU A 8 -3.40 -6.57 1.22
C LEU A 8 -3.64 -6.06 2.65
N SER A 9 -4.67 -5.23 2.82
CA SER A 9 -5.05 -4.72 4.15
C SER A 9 -5.48 -5.84 5.10
N LEU A 10 -6.28 -6.79 4.63
CA LEU A 10 -6.67 -7.95 5.44
C LEU A 10 -5.46 -8.83 5.79
N LYS A 11 -4.53 -9.02 4.87
CA LYS A 11 -3.31 -9.80 5.11
C LYS A 11 -2.39 -9.15 6.13
N GLU A 12 -2.36 -7.85 6.18
CA GLU A 12 -1.44 -7.12 7.05
C GLU A 12 -2.03 -6.77 8.41
N TYR A 13 -3.34 -6.46 8.46
CA TYR A 13 -3.96 -5.88 9.66
C TYR A 13 -5.01 -6.76 10.33
N SER A 14 -5.38 -7.89 9.73
CA SER A 14 -6.40 -8.75 10.28
C SER A 14 -5.79 -10.09 10.70
N GLU A 15 -5.56 -10.29 12.00
CA GLU A 15 -5.05 -11.55 12.54
C GLU A 15 -5.77 -12.80 11.99
N PRO A 16 -7.11 -12.83 11.89
CA PRO A 16 -7.80 -13.99 11.33
C PRO A 16 -7.46 -14.30 9.88
N PHE A 17 -7.02 -13.29 9.10
CA PHE A 17 -6.68 -13.43 7.68
C PHE A 17 -5.19 -13.51 7.41
N ALA A 18 -4.34 -13.10 8.34
CA ALA A 18 -2.89 -13.07 8.15
C ALA A 18 -2.32 -14.42 7.73
N ASP A 19 -2.78 -15.51 8.35
CA ASP A 19 -2.29 -16.86 8.10
C ASP A 19 -3.13 -17.68 7.10
N VAL A 20 -4.23 -17.11 6.59
CA VAL A 20 -5.08 -17.82 5.61
C VAL A 20 -4.28 -18.03 4.30
N ARG A 21 -4.15 -19.29 3.90
CA ARG A 21 -3.51 -19.68 2.65
C ARG A 21 -4.56 -20.14 1.65
N TYR A 22 -4.39 -19.71 0.41
CA TYR A 22 -5.29 -20.04 -0.68
C TYR A 22 -4.67 -21.10 -1.58
N SER A 23 -5.47 -22.00 -2.13
CA SER A 23 -5.00 -22.95 -3.13
C SER A 23 -4.64 -22.24 -4.44
N SER A 24 -5.37 -21.18 -4.77
CA SER A 24 -5.11 -20.33 -5.93
C SER A 24 -5.62 -18.91 -5.69
N ILE A 25 -4.97 -17.95 -6.31
CA ILE A 25 -5.40 -16.55 -6.40
C ILE A 25 -5.60 -16.20 -7.87
N ILE A 26 -6.69 -15.53 -8.19
CA ILE A 26 -6.97 -15.00 -9.53
C ILE A 26 -6.86 -13.47 -9.42
N CYS A 27 -5.93 -12.90 -10.14
CA CYS A 27 -5.71 -11.46 -10.24
C CYS A 27 -6.35 -10.96 -11.54
N ASP A 28 -7.48 -10.31 -11.44
CA ASP A 28 -8.12 -9.64 -12.56
C ASP A 28 -7.51 -8.24 -12.76
N GLU A 29 -7.54 -7.72 -13.99
CA GLU A 29 -6.88 -6.47 -14.38
C GLU A 29 -5.41 -6.43 -13.94
N ALA A 30 -4.72 -7.55 -14.08
CA ALA A 30 -3.40 -7.77 -13.50
C ALA A 30 -2.31 -6.83 -14.05
N HIS A 31 -2.53 -6.15 -15.19
CA HIS A 31 -1.66 -5.09 -15.69
C HIS A 31 -1.53 -3.89 -14.72
N ARG A 32 -2.44 -3.75 -13.76
CA ARG A 32 -2.41 -2.70 -12.73
C ARG A 32 -1.74 -3.14 -11.43
N LEU A 33 -1.46 -4.43 -11.28
CA LEU A 33 -1.01 -5.00 -10.01
C LEU A 33 0.36 -4.44 -9.59
N GLU A 34 1.28 -4.28 -10.54
CA GLU A 34 2.62 -3.72 -10.25
C GLU A 34 2.52 -2.27 -9.73
N ALA A 35 1.79 -1.41 -10.43
CA ALA A 35 1.58 -0.03 -10.01
C ALA A 35 0.92 0.04 -8.63
N PHE A 36 -0.09 -0.81 -8.39
CA PHE A 36 -0.77 -0.90 -7.12
C PHE A 36 0.17 -1.32 -5.98
N LEU A 37 0.96 -2.37 -6.18
CA LEU A 37 1.93 -2.83 -5.18
C LEU A 37 3.02 -1.80 -4.89
N THR A 38 3.40 -1.02 -5.89
CA THR A 38 4.34 0.09 -5.72
C THR A 38 3.72 1.21 -4.88
N GLU A 39 2.47 1.57 -5.15
CA GLU A 39 1.76 2.63 -4.41
C GLU A 39 1.43 2.25 -2.97
N PHE A 40 1.17 0.99 -2.70
CA PHE A 40 0.77 0.48 -1.39
C PHE A 40 1.76 0.84 -0.27
N ASN A 41 3.04 0.88 -0.57
CA ASN A 41 4.10 1.23 0.37
C ASN A 41 4.59 2.69 0.27
N ASN A 42 3.99 3.51 -0.59
CA ASN A 42 4.34 4.92 -0.66
C ASN A 42 3.83 5.65 0.59
N LEU A 43 4.68 6.50 1.15
CA LEU A 43 4.31 7.44 2.20
C LEU A 43 4.39 8.85 1.63
N GLU A 44 3.27 9.54 1.59
CA GLU A 44 3.22 10.96 1.26
C GLU A 44 2.92 11.76 2.52
N TRP A 45 3.84 12.66 2.87
CA TRP A 45 3.77 13.48 4.07
C TRP A 45 3.77 14.96 3.69
N THR A 46 2.62 15.58 3.84
CA THR A 46 2.38 16.96 3.44
C THR A 46 2.26 17.89 4.66
N LYS A 47 2.45 19.18 4.44
CA LYS A 47 2.21 20.21 5.46
C LYS A 47 0.78 20.16 5.98
N ASP A 48 -0.19 19.84 5.10
CA ASP A 48 -1.59 19.71 5.49
C ASP A 48 -1.82 18.53 6.44
N LYS A 49 -1.18 17.38 6.16
CA LYS A 49 -1.20 16.22 7.09
C LYS A 49 -0.57 16.56 8.42
N CYS A 50 0.58 17.24 8.42
CA CYS A 50 1.22 17.70 9.66
C CYS A 50 0.28 18.59 10.48
N TYR A 51 -0.40 19.53 9.82
CA TYR A 51 -1.40 20.38 10.48
C TYR A 51 -2.57 19.58 11.06
N TYR A 52 -3.07 18.58 10.32
CA TYR A 52 -4.18 17.74 10.78
C TYR A 52 -3.82 16.84 11.97
N TYR A 53 -2.59 16.34 12.01
CA TYR A 53 -2.14 15.42 13.07
C TYR A 53 -1.41 16.14 14.20
N GLU A 54 -1.37 17.48 14.16
CA GLU A 54 -0.66 18.32 15.15
C GLU A 54 0.84 17.96 15.28
N VAL A 55 1.44 17.55 14.15
CA VAL A 55 2.86 17.18 14.06
C VAL A 55 3.62 18.28 13.34
N ASP A 56 4.78 18.69 13.86
CA ASP A 56 5.62 19.68 13.19
C ASP A 56 6.14 19.16 11.84
N TYR A 57 6.01 20.00 10.81
CA TYR A 57 6.56 19.68 9.50
C TYR A 57 8.06 19.91 9.46
N ASN A 58 8.80 18.85 9.13
CA ASN A 58 10.25 18.92 8.87
C ASN A 58 10.56 18.56 7.41
N PRO A 59 11.33 19.41 6.69
CA PRO A 59 11.77 19.09 5.34
C PRO A 59 12.80 17.96 5.38
N ILE A 60 12.48 16.88 4.69
CA ILE A 60 13.30 15.66 4.62
C ILE A 60 13.96 15.57 3.25
N LYS A 61 15.27 15.35 3.22
CA LYS A 61 16.08 15.18 2.00
C LYS A 61 16.91 13.92 2.01
N THR A 62 17.24 13.39 3.18
CA THR A 62 18.07 12.20 3.32
C THR A 62 17.36 11.14 4.16
N LYS A 63 17.83 9.91 4.03
CA LYS A 63 17.35 8.77 4.79
C LYS A 63 17.54 8.95 6.30
N GLU A 64 18.69 9.48 6.70
CA GLU A 64 19.02 9.70 8.12
C GLU A 64 18.04 10.71 8.73
N GLN A 65 17.77 11.81 8.02
CA GLN A 65 16.77 12.81 8.44
C GLN A 65 15.38 12.16 8.54
N LEU A 66 14.98 11.35 7.54
CA LEU A 66 13.71 10.63 7.56
C LEU A 66 13.60 9.72 8.78
N VAL A 67 14.57 8.84 8.99
CA VAL A 67 14.56 7.88 10.10
C VAL A 67 14.53 8.60 11.45
N GLN A 68 15.31 9.67 11.60
CA GLN A 68 15.33 10.46 12.83
C GLN A 68 13.97 11.11 13.10
N TYR A 69 13.40 11.77 12.10
CA TYR A 69 12.09 12.43 12.20
C TYR A 69 10.97 11.44 12.49
N LEU A 70 10.90 10.32 11.74
CA LEU A 70 9.89 9.30 11.98
C LEU A 70 9.97 8.73 13.39
N LYS A 71 11.17 8.40 13.88
CA LYS A 71 11.36 7.80 15.22
C LYS A 71 11.06 8.75 16.37
N ARG A 72 11.43 10.02 16.23
CA ARG A 72 11.41 10.95 17.36
C ARG A 72 10.18 11.82 17.42
N GLU A 73 9.55 12.04 16.27
CA GLU A 73 8.47 13.02 16.15
C GLU A 73 7.22 12.40 15.51
N ALA A 74 7.25 12.04 14.23
CA ALA A 74 6.04 11.69 13.50
C ALA A 74 5.31 10.47 14.05
N VAL A 75 6.02 9.37 14.32
CA VAL A 75 5.38 8.13 14.81
C VAL A 75 4.83 8.28 16.24
N PRO A 76 5.56 8.85 17.22
CA PRO A 76 5.02 9.08 18.54
C PRO A 76 3.81 10.02 18.54
N LEU A 77 3.93 11.20 17.92
CA LEU A 77 2.86 12.20 17.92
C LEU A 77 1.61 11.74 17.16
N LEU A 78 1.80 11.08 16.01
CA LEU A 78 0.68 10.49 15.27
C LEU A 78 0.01 9.37 16.08
N GLY A 79 0.77 8.58 16.83
CA GLY A 79 0.23 7.58 17.75
C GLY A 79 -0.64 8.20 18.84
N GLU A 80 -0.16 9.25 19.50
CA GLU A 80 -0.90 10.02 20.52
C GLU A 80 -2.18 10.65 19.94
N TYR A 81 -2.09 11.22 18.73
CA TYR A 81 -3.25 11.77 18.02
C TYR A 81 -4.32 10.71 17.76
N LEU A 82 -3.93 9.52 17.29
CA LEU A 82 -4.89 8.43 17.00
C LEU A 82 -5.54 7.91 18.28
N GLU A 83 -4.77 7.75 19.36
CA GLU A 83 -5.30 7.37 20.68
C GLU A 83 -6.30 8.41 21.22
N PHE A 84 -5.98 9.69 21.07
CA PHE A 84 -6.91 10.79 21.39
C PHE A 84 -8.23 10.66 20.58
N MET A 85 -8.12 10.44 19.26
CA MET A 85 -9.28 10.29 18.38
C MET A 85 -10.17 9.08 18.77
N GLU A 86 -9.59 7.96 19.16
CA GLU A 86 -10.32 6.78 19.62
C GLU A 86 -11.09 7.05 20.91
N ASN A 87 -10.51 7.81 21.83
CA ASN A 87 -11.11 8.15 23.11
C ASN A 87 -12.24 9.20 22.98
N GLU A 88 -12.03 10.25 22.17
CA GLU A 88 -12.99 11.35 22.00
C GLU A 88 -14.15 10.98 21.05
N TYR A 89 -13.91 10.08 20.10
CA TYR A 89 -14.86 9.70 19.05
C TYR A 89 -15.10 8.18 19.01
N PRO A 90 -15.81 7.59 20.01
CA PRO A 90 -15.98 6.12 20.07
C PRO A 90 -16.63 5.50 18.82
N PHE A 91 -17.40 6.29 18.04
CA PHE A 91 -18.00 5.82 16.78
C PHE A 91 -16.97 5.43 15.71
N ILE A 92 -15.72 5.92 15.81
CA ILE A 92 -14.64 5.58 14.87
C ILE A 92 -14.40 4.08 14.86
N MET A 93 -14.45 3.43 16.03
CA MET A 93 -14.23 1.99 16.20
C MET A 93 -15.49 1.16 15.93
N SER A 94 -16.66 1.77 15.73
CA SER A 94 -17.89 1.02 15.47
C SER A 94 -17.92 0.47 14.04
N GLU A 95 -18.23 -0.81 13.91
CA GLU A 95 -18.51 -1.46 12.63
C GLU A 95 -20.00 -1.24 12.29
N GLY A 96 -20.25 -0.32 11.39
CA GLY A 96 -21.59 -0.08 10.85
C GLY A 96 -22.43 0.92 11.66
N GLY A 97 -23.17 1.69 10.94
CA GLY A 97 -24.04 2.78 11.40
C GLY A 97 -24.09 3.86 10.35
N GLU A 98 -25.24 4.50 10.18
CA GLU A 98 -25.31 5.74 9.40
C GLU A 98 -24.61 6.83 10.18
N LEU A 99 -23.42 7.24 9.70
CA LEU A 99 -22.69 8.40 10.20
C LEU A 99 -23.18 9.66 9.48
N ASP A 100 -23.27 10.74 10.19
CA ASP A 100 -23.46 12.03 9.52
C ASP A 100 -22.21 12.45 8.73
N SER A 101 -22.30 13.51 7.95
CA SER A 101 -21.20 13.95 7.09
C SER A 101 -19.95 14.42 7.86
N SER A 102 -20.12 14.87 9.12
CA SER A 102 -19.03 15.30 9.99
C SER A 102 -18.30 14.09 10.57
N ASP A 103 -19.05 13.14 11.09
CA ASP A 103 -18.54 11.90 11.68
C ASP A 103 -17.83 11.05 10.62
N SER A 104 -18.40 10.99 9.41
CA SER A 104 -17.78 10.31 8.27
C SER A 104 -16.40 10.89 7.92
N LYS A 105 -16.27 12.23 7.89
CA LYS A 105 -14.98 12.90 7.64
C LYS A 105 -13.98 12.67 8.78
N THR A 106 -14.46 12.66 10.02
CA THR A 106 -13.63 12.39 11.19
C THR A 106 -13.07 10.96 11.14
N LYS A 107 -13.92 9.99 10.81
CA LYS A 107 -13.51 8.59 10.62
C LYS A 107 -12.52 8.41 9.46
N GLU A 108 -12.74 9.09 8.34
CA GLU A 108 -11.82 9.09 7.18
C GLU A 108 -10.45 9.62 7.56
N LYS A 109 -10.36 10.72 8.31
CA LYS A 109 -9.08 11.27 8.80
C LYS A 109 -8.35 10.31 9.73
N TYR A 110 -9.08 9.68 10.64
CA TYR A 110 -8.51 8.67 11.52
C TYR A 110 -7.94 7.50 10.72
N LEU A 111 -8.68 6.95 9.76
CA LEU A 111 -8.22 5.84 8.91
C LEU A 111 -6.97 6.22 8.10
N MET A 112 -6.93 7.43 7.54
CA MET A 112 -5.73 7.95 6.88
C MET A 112 -4.54 8.00 7.84
N GLY A 113 -4.74 8.46 9.07
CA GLY A 113 -3.68 8.49 10.08
C GLY A 113 -3.17 7.11 10.45
N VAL A 114 -4.05 6.14 10.59
CA VAL A 114 -3.68 4.73 10.83
C VAL A 114 -2.83 4.19 9.69
N GLU A 115 -3.24 4.40 8.44
CA GLU A 115 -2.45 3.98 7.26
C GLU A 115 -1.07 4.63 7.22
N ASP A 116 -1.01 5.95 7.45
CA ASP A 116 0.26 6.67 7.47
C ASP A 116 1.18 6.14 8.59
N LEU A 117 0.66 5.90 9.78
CA LEU A 117 1.43 5.33 10.90
C LEU A 117 2.01 3.95 10.56
N ILE A 118 1.22 3.13 9.90
CA ILE A 118 1.64 1.80 9.46
C ILE A 118 2.76 1.90 8.42
N ARG A 119 2.59 2.77 7.41
CA ARG A 119 3.63 3.02 6.38
C ARG A 119 4.93 3.54 7.01
N MET A 120 4.84 4.45 7.99
CA MET A 120 6.00 4.92 8.75
C MET A 120 6.71 3.80 9.50
N LYS A 121 5.96 2.95 10.20
CA LYS A 121 6.52 1.80 10.93
C LYS A 121 7.19 0.80 9.99
N ARG A 122 6.65 0.57 8.80
CA ARG A 122 7.29 -0.28 7.77
C ARG A 122 8.62 0.30 7.32
N ILE A 123 8.66 1.58 6.99
CA ILE A 123 9.90 2.28 6.60
C ILE A 123 10.95 2.15 7.70
N LEU A 124 10.56 2.33 8.96
CA LEU A 124 11.46 2.17 10.10
C LEU A 124 11.94 0.73 10.34
N GLY A 125 11.14 -0.25 9.91
CA GLY A 125 11.48 -1.68 10.00
C GLY A 125 12.39 -2.18 8.87
N CYS A 126 12.57 -1.39 7.81
CA CYS A 126 13.48 -1.75 6.72
C CYS A 126 14.94 -1.73 7.18
N SER A 127 15.73 -2.70 6.73
CA SER A 127 17.18 -2.61 6.85
C SER A 127 17.72 -1.43 6.02
N SER A 128 18.96 -1.01 6.29
CA SER A 128 19.58 0.07 5.53
C SER A 128 19.63 -0.25 4.03
N ASP A 129 20.10 -1.44 3.72
CA ASP A 129 20.29 -1.90 2.33
C ASP A 129 18.95 -2.06 1.60
N ASP A 130 17.93 -2.60 2.28
CA ASP A 130 16.58 -2.70 1.72
C ASP A 130 15.96 -1.33 1.42
N PHE A 131 16.18 -0.34 2.31
CA PHE A 131 15.69 1.01 2.04
C PHE A 131 16.39 1.61 0.82
N ASP A 132 17.72 1.55 0.76
CA ASP A 132 18.51 2.15 -0.31
C ASP A 132 18.23 1.51 -1.67
N PHE A 133 17.87 0.24 -1.68
CA PHE A 133 17.48 -0.48 -2.90
C PHE A 133 16.03 -0.20 -3.32
N ASN A 134 15.09 -0.19 -2.38
CA ASN A 134 13.66 -0.21 -2.68
C ASN A 134 12.98 1.15 -2.61
N TYR A 135 13.58 2.18 -2.02
CA TYR A 135 12.91 3.45 -1.79
C TYR A 135 13.71 4.65 -2.28
N CYS A 136 12.99 5.69 -2.67
CA CYS A 136 13.57 7.01 -2.86
C CYS A 136 12.76 8.09 -2.14
N ILE A 137 13.43 9.17 -1.75
CA ILE A 137 12.81 10.34 -1.14
C ILE A 137 12.68 11.43 -2.21
N VAL A 138 11.45 11.92 -2.40
CA VAL A 138 11.14 12.98 -3.34
C VAL A 138 10.58 14.17 -2.57
N THR A 139 11.22 15.32 -2.68
CA THR A 139 10.71 16.58 -2.11
C THR A 139 9.72 17.22 -3.07
N THR A 140 8.59 17.69 -2.56
CA THR A 140 7.56 18.43 -3.30
C THR A 140 7.39 19.84 -2.71
N GLU A 141 6.63 20.70 -3.37
CA GLU A 141 6.34 22.04 -2.84
C GLU A 141 5.56 22.01 -1.50
N ASN A 142 4.70 21.01 -1.35
CA ASN A 142 3.82 20.87 -0.18
C ASN A 142 4.32 19.85 0.85
N GLY A 143 5.45 19.18 0.60
CA GLY A 143 5.91 18.15 1.52
C GLY A 143 7.05 17.30 0.97
N TRP A 144 7.04 16.02 1.36
CA TRP A 144 7.94 15.01 0.82
C TRP A 144 7.19 13.67 0.68
N LYS A 145 7.73 12.83 -0.17
CA LYS A 145 7.19 11.50 -0.45
C LYS A 145 8.31 10.47 -0.43
N VAL A 146 8.09 9.39 0.31
CA VAL A 146 8.89 8.17 0.19
C VAL A 146 8.20 7.28 -0.82
N LYS A 147 8.86 7.03 -1.94
CA LYS A 147 8.35 6.18 -3.02
C LYS A 147 9.03 4.82 -2.97
N HIS A 148 8.23 3.77 -3.02
CA HIS A 148 8.72 2.43 -3.29
C HIS A 148 9.00 2.27 -4.79
N LEU A 149 10.11 1.65 -5.15
CA LEU A 149 10.59 1.62 -6.54
C LEU A 149 10.16 0.35 -7.30
N PHE A 150 10.01 -0.78 -6.60
CA PHE A 150 9.81 -2.08 -7.24
C PHE A 150 8.60 -2.84 -6.69
N GLY A 151 7.59 -3.04 -7.51
CA GLY A 151 6.41 -3.83 -7.19
C GLY A 151 6.71 -5.29 -6.88
N ALA A 152 7.74 -5.87 -7.51
CA ALA A 152 8.16 -7.26 -7.31
C ALA A 152 8.49 -7.59 -5.85
N THR A 153 9.19 -6.72 -5.14
CA THR A 153 9.53 -6.93 -3.72
C THR A 153 8.27 -7.06 -2.86
N ASN A 154 7.26 -6.23 -3.14
CA ASN A 154 5.99 -6.28 -2.45
C ASN A 154 5.17 -7.51 -2.85
N PHE A 155 5.21 -7.91 -4.11
CA PHE A 155 4.57 -9.13 -4.57
C PHE A 155 5.11 -10.34 -3.83
N ILE A 156 6.43 -10.51 -3.79
CA ILE A 156 7.10 -11.61 -3.10
C ILE A 156 6.76 -11.60 -1.61
N LYS A 157 6.71 -10.44 -0.97
CA LYS A 157 6.45 -10.32 0.47
C LYS A 157 4.99 -10.52 0.83
N TYR A 158 4.06 -9.91 0.09
CA TYR A 158 2.66 -9.78 0.52
C TYR A 158 1.68 -10.70 -0.23
N ILE A 159 2.04 -11.25 -1.37
CA ILE A 159 1.13 -12.08 -2.16
C ILE A 159 1.65 -13.51 -2.27
N GLN A 160 2.87 -13.69 -2.73
CA GLN A 160 3.44 -15.00 -3.02
C GLN A 160 3.37 -16.01 -1.85
N PRO A 161 3.57 -15.64 -0.57
CA PRO A 161 3.55 -16.60 0.53
C PRO A 161 2.19 -17.24 0.80
N TYR A 162 1.11 -16.66 0.29
CA TYR A 162 -0.26 -17.03 0.66
C TYR A 162 -0.98 -17.93 -0.34
N HIS A 163 -0.30 -18.39 -1.41
CA HIS A 163 -0.92 -19.20 -2.45
C HIS A 163 0.05 -20.20 -3.05
N LYS A 164 -0.50 -21.23 -3.71
CA LYS A 164 0.28 -22.22 -4.46
C LYS A 164 0.25 -21.97 -5.97
N LYS A 165 -0.79 -21.32 -6.46
CA LYS A 165 -1.00 -21.04 -7.88
C LYS A 165 -1.59 -19.65 -8.05
N MET A 166 -1.17 -18.95 -9.10
CA MET A 166 -1.75 -17.67 -9.50
C MET A 166 -2.20 -17.71 -10.94
N VAL A 167 -3.28 -17.00 -11.20
CA VAL A 167 -3.80 -16.73 -12.55
C VAL A 167 -3.88 -15.20 -12.69
N PHE A 168 -3.17 -14.66 -13.65
CA PHE A 168 -3.23 -13.26 -14.02
C PHE A 168 -4.10 -13.09 -15.24
N LEU A 169 -5.16 -12.30 -15.14
CA LEU A 169 -6.08 -11.97 -16.21
C LEU A 169 -5.95 -10.50 -16.57
N SER A 170 -5.84 -10.20 -17.85
CA SER A 170 -5.88 -8.83 -18.34
C SER A 170 -6.23 -8.78 -19.82
N GLY A 171 -7.05 -7.80 -20.21
CA GLY A 171 -7.32 -7.49 -21.61
C GLY A 171 -6.21 -6.70 -22.31
N THR A 172 -5.22 -6.22 -21.56
CA THR A 172 -4.24 -5.24 -22.05
C THR A 172 -2.80 -5.51 -21.61
N PHE A 173 -2.44 -6.78 -21.38
CA PHE A 173 -1.03 -7.09 -21.12
C PHE A 173 -0.16 -6.73 -22.34
N PRO A 174 0.75 -5.77 -22.23
CA PRO A 174 1.59 -5.39 -23.35
C PRO A 174 2.64 -6.47 -23.68
N ASP A 175 3.21 -7.09 -22.64
CA ASP A 175 4.16 -8.19 -22.74
C ASP A 175 4.15 -9.03 -21.45
N PHE A 176 3.82 -10.30 -21.59
CA PHE A 176 3.75 -11.21 -20.46
C PHE A 176 5.09 -11.48 -19.80
N GLN A 177 6.16 -11.58 -20.60
CA GLN A 177 7.49 -11.91 -20.08
C GLN A 177 8.00 -10.75 -19.25
N SER A 178 7.91 -9.54 -19.76
CA SER A 178 8.31 -8.33 -19.01
C SER A 178 7.52 -8.20 -17.71
N THR A 179 6.20 -8.40 -17.74
CA THR A 179 5.37 -8.34 -16.54
C THR A 179 5.77 -9.41 -15.51
N ALA A 180 6.06 -10.63 -15.93
CA ALA A 180 6.51 -11.68 -15.02
C ALA A 180 7.86 -11.34 -14.38
N ILE A 181 8.80 -10.79 -15.15
CA ILE A 181 10.11 -10.32 -14.65
C ILE A 181 9.93 -9.18 -13.65
N GLU A 182 9.11 -8.17 -13.98
CA GLU A 182 8.81 -7.03 -13.11
C GLU A 182 8.14 -7.45 -11.80
N MET A 183 7.40 -8.56 -11.81
CA MET A 183 6.78 -9.15 -10.62
C MET A 183 7.72 -10.12 -9.88
N GLY A 184 8.95 -10.34 -10.37
CA GLY A 184 9.90 -11.28 -9.77
C GLY A 184 9.50 -12.74 -9.91
N LEU A 185 8.71 -13.08 -10.93
CA LEU A 185 8.27 -14.46 -11.18
C LEU A 185 9.28 -15.19 -12.06
N PRO A 186 9.66 -16.44 -11.73
CA PRO A 186 10.53 -17.25 -12.58
C PRO A 186 9.78 -17.64 -13.85
N LEU A 187 10.32 -17.27 -15.02
CA LEU A 187 9.66 -17.48 -16.31
C LEU A 187 9.42 -18.96 -16.62
N GLU A 188 10.27 -19.84 -16.12
CA GLU A 188 10.14 -21.28 -16.27
C GLU A 188 8.94 -21.88 -15.52
N GLU A 189 8.41 -21.16 -14.53
CA GLU A 189 7.22 -21.56 -13.79
C GLU A 189 5.93 -20.89 -14.34
N CYS A 190 6.08 -20.02 -15.35
CA CYS A 190 4.98 -19.27 -15.93
C CYS A 190 4.47 -19.94 -17.22
N ALA A 191 3.15 -20.05 -17.35
CA ALA A 191 2.49 -20.42 -18.60
C ALA A 191 1.66 -19.23 -19.12
N PHE A 192 1.80 -18.93 -20.41
CA PHE A 192 1.15 -17.80 -21.05
C PHE A 192 0.11 -18.27 -22.06
N LEU A 193 -1.08 -17.73 -21.99
CA LEU A 193 -2.16 -18.02 -22.93
C LEU A 193 -2.78 -16.71 -23.43
N ALA A 194 -2.65 -16.45 -24.72
CA ALA A 194 -3.35 -15.37 -25.38
C ALA A 194 -4.64 -15.91 -26.03
N LEU A 195 -5.77 -15.35 -25.64
CA LEU A 195 -7.06 -15.67 -26.24
C LEU A 195 -7.43 -14.59 -27.28
N PRO A 196 -8.02 -14.97 -28.43
CA PRO A 196 -8.49 -14.00 -29.40
C PRO A 196 -9.62 -13.15 -28.79
N THR A 197 -9.62 -11.86 -29.12
CA THR A 197 -10.72 -10.98 -28.72
C THR A 197 -12.05 -11.46 -29.33
N THR A 198 -13.09 -11.52 -28.51
CA THR A 198 -14.44 -11.77 -28.95
C THR A 198 -15.19 -10.51 -29.42
N PHE A 199 -14.59 -9.33 -29.25
CA PHE A 199 -15.19 -8.08 -29.69
C PHE A 199 -15.06 -7.91 -31.21
N HIS A 200 -16.20 -7.58 -31.84
CA HIS A 200 -16.22 -7.27 -33.26
C HIS A 200 -15.33 -6.07 -33.57
N LYS A 201 -14.57 -6.13 -34.69
CA LYS A 201 -13.61 -5.05 -35.05
C LYS A 201 -14.26 -3.67 -35.23
N ASP A 202 -15.59 -3.66 -35.47
CA ASP A 202 -16.39 -2.45 -35.72
C ASP A 202 -16.85 -1.73 -34.42
N ILE A 203 -16.50 -2.24 -33.24
CA ILE A 203 -16.84 -1.65 -31.93
C ILE A 203 -15.63 -0.92 -31.30
N ARG A 204 -14.63 -0.62 -32.08
CA ARG A 204 -13.45 0.14 -31.59
C ARG A 204 -13.57 1.63 -31.91
#